data_588fde3f44de989d5c0e024132272f59
#
_entry.id   588fde3f44de989d5c0e024132272f59
#
_cell.length_a   1.000
_cell.length_b   1.000
_cell.length_c   1.000
_cell.angle_alpha   90.00
_cell.angle_beta   90.00
_cell.angle_gamma   90.00
#
_symmetry.space_group_name_H-M   'P 1'
#
loop_
_entity.id
_entity.type
_entity.pdbx_description
1 polymer ?
#
loop_
_entity_poly.entity_id
_entity_poly.type
_entity_poly.pdbx_seq_one_letter_code
_entity_poly.pdbx_strand_id
1 'polypeptide(L)'
;MTSKRIRTIAGWMLAPLLVAGAVTAQAGAASAATAGQGGHHKILYVSRHASPWGADRSCRSARFRTIQSAVNAARPGATVVVCPGTYHEQVVLSKPVSLEGRRATIDQDGVNPTFQVTLPGLGPQTIFAAVVMASSGIRFSGFKVTHAQGEGILAAGLGGEISGISISHNAVVDNDLGFGVPTPKSTYFECQPNGQIPGDCGEGIHLTGVAFSSIKGNFVAFNSGGMLISDETGPTHNNVIAGNLVTGNATDCGITMPGHNSNALDAKGNRQPSVAGVYDNVVRNNVVTNNGQQGEGAGVLFANAGPGTAVYDNLVKGNFIAGNELAGVTFHAHTLPPGMFEDLSGNKVIGNAIGKNNTGGDPLDCPPGSTTCSPQDLVTTGILVFSGGTKVKVTIAFNHIFNNAIGIWLSKVVHAAGLRTNKFTNVTTPISAGN
;
A
#
# COMPACT_ATOMS: atom_id res chain seq x y z
N MET A 1 -23.69 41.20 3.03
CA MET A 1 -23.17 40.78 1.71
C MET A 1 -21.79 40.21 1.96
N THR A 2 -21.69 38.93 2.28
CA THR A 2 -20.46 38.24 2.57
C THR A 2 -20.28 37.18 1.49
N SER A 3 -19.28 37.36 0.67
CA SER A 3 -18.87 36.47 -0.42
C SER A 3 -18.53 35.09 0.14
N LYS A 4 -19.39 34.10 -0.09
CA LYS A 4 -19.07 32.70 0.11
C LYS A 4 -18.10 32.27 -1.00
N ARG A 5 -16.85 32.03 -0.62
CA ARG A 5 -15.87 31.38 -1.49
C ARG A 5 -16.34 29.95 -1.72
N ILE A 6 -16.59 29.62 -2.96
CA ILE A 6 -16.74 28.28 -3.45
C ILE A 6 -15.36 27.60 -3.21
N ARG A 7 -15.30 26.68 -2.27
CA ARG A 7 -14.14 25.77 -2.18
C ARG A 7 -14.35 24.69 -3.22
N THR A 8 -13.72 24.89 -4.35
CA THR A 8 -13.50 23.87 -5.37
C THR A 8 -12.80 22.68 -4.72
N ILE A 9 -13.21 21.49 -5.09
CA ILE A 9 -12.52 20.22 -4.85
C ILE A 9 -11.08 20.33 -5.38
N ALA A 10 -10.15 20.76 -4.55
CA ALA A 10 -8.75 20.98 -4.87
C ALA A 10 -7.93 20.75 -3.59
N GLY A 11 -8.10 19.57 -3.00
CA GLY A 11 -7.35 19.15 -1.82
C GLY A 11 -6.08 18.37 -2.15
N TRP A 12 -5.89 17.92 -3.36
CA TRP A 12 -4.73 17.11 -3.76
C TRP A 12 -3.78 17.88 -4.68
N MET A 13 -3.27 19.02 -4.21
CA MET A 13 -2.11 19.63 -4.83
C MET A 13 -0.87 19.25 -4.04
N LEU A 14 -0.30 18.10 -4.32
CA LEU A 14 1.13 17.89 -4.13
C LEU A 14 1.86 18.84 -5.10
N ALA A 15 2.70 19.71 -4.57
CA ALA A 15 3.57 20.51 -5.39
C ALA A 15 4.42 19.57 -6.26
N PRO A 16 4.55 19.83 -7.58
CA PRO A 16 5.40 19.00 -8.42
C PRO A 16 6.85 19.15 -7.94
N LEU A 17 7.41 18.12 -7.33
CA LEU A 17 8.84 17.98 -7.20
C LEU A 17 9.41 17.70 -8.58
N LEU A 18 9.84 18.77 -9.26
CA LEU A 18 10.69 18.69 -10.44
C LEU A 18 12.05 18.13 -10.01
N VAL A 19 12.19 16.81 -10.00
CA VAL A 19 13.48 16.14 -9.87
C VAL A 19 13.97 15.75 -11.27
N ALA A 20 14.50 16.72 -11.99
CA ALA A 20 15.38 16.42 -13.12
C ALA A 20 16.79 16.20 -12.56
N GLY A 21 17.06 15.01 -12.07
CA GLY A 21 18.39 14.57 -11.64
C GLY A 21 18.88 13.46 -12.56
N ALA A 22 19.83 13.77 -13.44
CA ALA A 22 20.56 12.73 -14.17
C ALA A 22 21.33 11.86 -13.20
N VAL A 23 20.88 10.64 -12.97
CA VAL A 23 21.63 9.62 -12.25
C VAL A 23 22.68 9.10 -13.22
N THR A 24 23.94 9.46 -13.02
CA THR A 24 25.06 8.74 -13.62
C THR A 24 25.19 7.40 -12.88
N ALA A 25 24.56 6.37 -13.42
CA ALA A 25 24.76 5.01 -12.98
C ALA A 25 26.21 4.62 -13.30
N GLN A 26 27.08 4.55 -12.31
CA GLN A 26 28.27 3.74 -12.42
C GLN A 26 27.83 2.28 -12.40
N ALA A 27 27.81 1.68 -13.57
CA ALA A 27 27.66 0.24 -13.74
C ALA A 27 28.86 -0.46 -13.10
N GLY A 28 28.71 -0.80 -11.82
CA GLY A 28 29.53 -1.81 -11.20
C GLY A 28 29.25 -3.15 -11.87
N ALA A 29 30.23 -3.70 -12.57
CA ALA A 29 30.17 -4.98 -13.22
C ALA A 29 29.67 -6.03 -12.21
N ALA A 30 28.45 -6.52 -12.40
CA ALA A 30 27.95 -7.69 -11.71
C ALA A 30 28.78 -8.88 -12.18
N SER A 31 29.75 -9.26 -11.39
CA SER A 31 30.48 -10.51 -11.55
C SER A 31 29.45 -11.64 -11.43
N ALA A 32 29.22 -12.35 -12.50
CA ALA A 32 28.43 -13.57 -12.50
C ALA A 32 29.09 -14.55 -11.51
N ALA A 33 28.55 -14.63 -10.32
CA ALA A 33 28.93 -15.64 -9.36
C ALA A 33 28.48 -16.98 -9.92
N THR A 34 29.47 -17.76 -10.35
CA THR A 34 29.36 -19.17 -10.71
C THR A 34 28.55 -19.90 -9.63
N ALA A 35 27.45 -20.53 -10.03
CA ALA A 35 26.73 -21.49 -9.23
C ALA A 35 27.67 -22.65 -8.92
N GLY A 36 28.25 -22.61 -7.75
CA GLY A 36 29.19 -23.63 -7.26
C GLY A 36 29.02 -23.86 -5.79
N GLN A 37 28.61 -25.05 -5.46
CA GLN A 37 28.58 -25.73 -4.17
C GLN A 37 27.39 -25.38 -3.23
N GLY A 38 26.59 -26.40 -2.94
CA GLY A 38 25.55 -26.46 -1.94
C GLY A 38 26.07 -26.12 -0.54
N GLY A 39 26.24 -24.83 -0.29
CA GLY A 39 26.52 -24.31 1.03
C GLY A 39 25.23 -24.36 1.85
N HIS A 40 25.19 -25.13 2.93
CA HIS A 40 24.11 -25.09 3.92
C HIS A 40 23.88 -23.63 4.31
N HIS A 41 22.71 -23.08 3.96
CA HIS A 41 22.32 -21.76 4.42
C HIS A 41 22.39 -21.74 5.93
N LYS A 42 23.25 -20.90 6.50
CA LYS A 42 23.44 -20.85 7.95
C LYS A 42 22.17 -20.32 8.60
N ILE A 43 21.65 -21.05 9.57
CA ILE A 43 20.55 -20.58 10.43
C ILE A 43 21.15 -19.85 11.62
N LEU A 44 20.66 -18.66 11.92
CA LEU A 44 21.00 -17.87 13.09
C LEU A 44 19.76 -17.78 14.00
N TYR A 45 19.99 -17.84 15.31
CA TYR A 45 18.90 -17.77 16.28
C TYR A 45 18.98 -16.50 17.12
N VAL A 46 17.83 -15.84 17.27
CA VAL A 46 17.66 -14.67 18.13
C VAL A 46 16.80 -15.04 19.32
N SER A 47 17.25 -14.70 20.54
CA SER A 47 16.48 -14.86 21.76
C SER A 47 16.86 -13.78 22.76
N ARG A 48 15.90 -13.22 23.48
CA ARG A 48 16.17 -12.24 24.56
C ARG A 48 17.11 -12.80 25.65
N HIS A 49 17.13 -14.12 25.79
CA HIS A 49 18.00 -14.84 26.74
C HIS A 49 19.27 -15.38 26.07
N ALA A 50 19.61 -14.92 24.88
CA ALA A 50 20.78 -15.40 24.15
C ALA A 50 22.09 -15.11 24.92
N SER A 51 23.05 -16.02 24.73
CA SER A 51 24.41 -15.87 25.21
C SER A 51 25.37 -15.64 24.02
N PRO A 52 26.32 -14.71 24.11
CA PRO A 52 27.33 -14.53 23.07
C PRO A 52 28.13 -15.81 22.76
N TRP A 53 28.19 -16.71 23.72
CA TRP A 53 28.85 -18.03 23.61
C TRP A 53 27.87 -19.14 23.16
N GLY A 54 26.63 -18.80 22.84
CA GLY A 54 25.64 -19.76 22.38
C GLY A 54 26.09 -20.49 21.11
N ALA A 55 25.78 -21.78 21.06
CA ALA A 55 26.13 -22.61 19.88
C ALA A 55 25.30 -22.30 18.63
N ASP A 56 24.29 -21.43 18.75
CA ASP A 56 23.41 -20.95 17.68
C ASP A 56 22.69 -22.08 16.89
N ARG A 57 22.21 -23.09 17.62
CA ARG A 57 21.53 -24.27 17.04
C ARG A 57 20.03 -24.31 17.33
N SER A 58 19.58 -23.51 18.27
CA SER A 58 18.17 -23.44 18.70
C SER A 58 17.91 -22.18 19.52
N CYS A 59 16.65 -21.92 19.85
CA CYS A 59 16.27 -20.84 20.74
C CYS A 59 16.93 -20.91 22.14
N ARG A 60 17.25 -22.12 22.64
CA ARG A 60 17.92 -22.30 23.95
C ARG A 60 19.42 -21.98 23.89
N SER A 61 20.01 -22.07 22.70
CA SER A 61 21.42 -21.81 22.48
C SER A 61 21.66 -20.67 21.50
N ALA A 62 20.69 -19.74 21.40
CA ALA A 62 20.76 -18.57 20.55
C ALA A 62 21.95 -17.68 20.90
N ARG A 63 22.55 -17.07 19.90
CA ARG A 63 23.72 -16.21 20.04
C ARG A 63 23.36 -14.72 20.05
N PHE A 64 22.28 -14.34 19.41
CA PHE A 64 21.89 -12.95 19.22
C PHE A 64 20.73 -12.57 20.13
N ARG A 65 20.82 -11.38 20.76
CA ARG A 65 19.75 -10.84 21.63
C ARG A 65 18.80 -9.92 20.88
N THR A 66 19.26 -9.32 19.79
CA THR A 66 18.47 -8.43 18.93
C THR A 66 18.35 -9.01 17.54
N ILE A 67 17.24 -8.72 16.86
CA ILE A 67 17.00 -9.15 15.49
C ILE A 67 18.02 -8.49 14.56
N GLN A 68 18.22 -7.16 14.73
CA GLN A 68 19.12 -6.41 13.87
C GLN A 68 20.57 -6.93 13.96
N SER A 69 21.05 -7.33 15.13
CA SER A 69 22.40 -7.89 15.25
C SER A 69 22.57 -9.22 14.50
N ALA A 70 21.53 -10.07 14.52
CA ALA A 70 21.55 -11.31 13.75
C ALA A 70 21.45 -11.04 12.24
N VAL A 71 20.59 -10.11 11.84
CA VAL A 71 20.48 -9.67 10.43
C VAL A 71 21.81 -9.13 9.93
N ASN A 72 22.50 -8.31 10.72
CA ASN A 72 23.82 -7.76 10.35
C ASN A 72 24.87 -8.87 10.16
N ALA A 73 24.86 -9.88 11.02
CA ALA A 73 25.77 -11.04 10.97
C ALA A 73 25.40 -12.09 9.90
N ALA A 74 24.17 -12.07 9.43
CA ALA A 74 23.69 -13.01 8.41
C ALA A 74 24.38 -12.78 7.07
N ARG A 75 24.69 -13.85 6.34
CA ARG A 75 25.11 -13.80 4.94
C ARG A 75 23.89 -13.75 4.03
N PRO A 76 23.98 -13.21 2.81
CA PRO A 76 22.94 -13.36 1.82
C PRO A 76 22.45 -14.80 1.71
N GLY A 77 21.13 -15.01 1.70
CA GLY A 77 20.49 -16.31 1.68
C GLY A 77 20.36 -17.01 3.04
N ALA A 78 20.89 -16.45 4.12
CA ALA A 78 20.75 -17.04 5.46
C ALA A 78 19.31 -16.94 5.98
N THR A 79 18.98 -17.82 6.93
CA THR A 79 17.76 -17.76 7.71
C THR A 79 18.05 -17.25 9.11
N VAL A 80 17.30 -16.25 9.56
CA VAL A 80 17.30 -15.75 10.94
C VAL A 80 16.00 -16.17 11.59
N VAL A 81 16.07 -17.06 12.58
CA VAL A 81 14.93 -17.53 13.38
C VAL A 81 14.84 -16.70 14.65
N VAL A 82 13.74 -16.00 14.80
CA VAL A 82 13.47 -15.16 15.98
C VAL A 82 12.58 -15.94 16.94
N CYS A 83 13.10 -16.19 18.13
CA CYS A 83 12.44 -16.96 19.17
C CYS A 83 11.31 -16.17 19.84
N PRO A 84 10.41 -16.84 20.59
CA PRO A 84 9.31 -16.15 21.27
C PRO A 84 9.78 -15.01 22.16
N GLY A 85 9.09 -13.87 22.07
CA GLY A 85 9.38 -12.68 22.86
C GLY A 85 9.04 -11.38 22.13
N THR A 86 9.10 -10.27 22.85
CA THR A 86 8.93 -8.92 22.30
C THR A 86 10.30 -8.28 22.14
N TYR A 87 10.55 -7.76 20.94
CA TYR A 87 11.80 -7.11 20.54
C TYR A 87 11.50 -5.65 20.22
N HIS A 88 12.02 -4.74 21.06
CA HIS A 88 11.85 -3.31 20.88
C HIS A 88 12.97 -2.77 19.99
N GLU A 89 12.75 -2.81 18.68
CA GLU A 89 13.75 -2.36 17.71
C GLU A 89 13.12 -2.04 16.35
N GLN A 90 13.79 -1.18 15.58
CA GLN A 90 13.58 -1.06 14.15
C GLN A 90 14.41 -2.12 13.44
N VAL A 91 13.83 -2.87 12.53
CA VAL A 91 14.52 -3.95 11.80
C VAL A 91 14.70 -3.56 10.34
N VAL A 92 15.97 -3.45 9.91
CA VAL A 92 16.34 -3.09 8.52
C VAL A 92 16.97 -4.27 7.81
N LEU A 93 16.36 -4.69 6.71
CA LEU A 93 16.78 -5.79 5.86
C LEU A 93 17.34 -5.22 4.55
N SER A 94 18.67 -5.07 4.47
CA SER A 94 19.38 -4.51 3.30
C SER A 94 20.05 -5.57 2.42
N LYS A 95 19.74 -6.84 2.64
CA LYS A 95 20.26 -7.98 1.87
C LYS A 95 19.26 -9.13 1.87
N PRO A 96 19.32 -10.05 0.89
CA PRO A 96 18.41 -11.19 0.80
C PRO A 96 18.61 -12.13 1.99
N VAL A 97 17.67 -12.13 2.93
CA VAL A 97 17.62 -13.03 4.09
C VAL A 97 16.20 -13.53 4.29
N SER A 98 16.04 -14.68 4.93
CA SER A 98 14.76 -15.15 5.45
C SER A 98 14.68 -14.84 6.94
N LEU A 99 13.70 -14.04 7.35
CA LEU A 99 13.44 -13.72 8.75
C LEU A 99 12.16 -14.43 9.20
N GLU A 100 12.27 -15.36 10.15
CA GLU A 100 11.18 -16.23 10.61
C GLU A 100 10.88 -15.99 12.08
N GLY A 101 9.70 -15.45 12.37
CA GLY A 101 9.21 -15.24 13.74
C GLY A 101 8.53 -16.50 14.31
N ARG A 102 8.94 -16.95 15.46
CA ARG A 102 8.27 -18.02 16.22
C ARG A 102 7.55 -17.44 17.42
N ARG A 103 6.34 -16.91 17.21
CA ARG A 103 5.61 -16.11 18.23
C ARG A 103 6.46 -14.93 18.72
N ALA A 104 7.12 -14.26 17.82
CA ALA A 104 7.95 -13.09 18.05
C ALA A 104 7.16 -11.82 17.70
N THR A 105 7.31 -10.81 18.53
CA THR A 105 6.74 -9.48 18.30
C THR A 105 7.88 -8.51 18.06
N ILE A 106 7.80 -7.77 16.95
CA ILE A 106 8.58 -6.54 16.74
C ILE A 106 7.67 -5.41 17.21
N ASP A 107 8.09 -4.71 18.24
CA ASP A 107 7.33 -3.66 18.89
C ASP A 107 8.16 -2.39 18.88
N GLN A 108 7.68 -1.36 18.18
CA GLN A 108 8.42 -0.11 18.05
C GLN A 108 8.03 0.92 19.14
N ASP A 109 7.21 0.55 20.12
CA ASP A 109 6.88 1.45 21.22
C ASP A 109 8.15 1.89 21.96
N GLY A 110 8.32 3.22 22.11
CA GLY A 110 9.50 3.83 22.73
C GLY A 110 10.80 3.72 21.93
N VAL A 111 10.77 3.19 20.72
CA VAL A 111 11.94 3.08 19.82
C VAL A 111 11.96 4.23 18.84
N ASN A 112 13.03 5.04 18.86
CA ASN A 112 13.24 6.06 17.84
C ASN A 112 13.82 5.41 16.57
N PRO A 113 13.17 5.55 15.40
CA PRO A 113 13.73 5.10 14.13
C PRO A 113 15.07 5.78 13.84
N THR A 114 16.04 5.01 13.39
CA THR A 114 17.40 5.50 13.11
C THR A 114 17.82 5.29 11.66
N PHE A 115 17.09 4.48 10.91
CA PHE A 115 17.40 4.24 9.52
C PHE A 115 17.10 5.49 8.69
N GLN A 116 18.10 5.93 7.94
CA GLN A 116 18.00 7.10 7.08
C GLN A 116 18.35 6.72 5.64
N VAL A 117 17.69 7.39 4.71
CA VAL A 117 17.98 7.36 3.28
C VAL A 117 18.25 8.76 2.80
N THR A 118 19.12 8.91 1.82
CA THR A 118 19.34 10.20 1.17
C THR A 118 18.54 10.24 -0.12
N LEU A 119 17.56 11.11 -0.17
CA LEU A 119 16.74 11.30 -1.36
C LEU A 119 17.27 12.47 -2.19
N PRO A 120 17.30 12.34 -3.53
CA PRO A 120 17.66 13.42 -4.43
C PRO A 120 16.81 14.68 -4.18
N GLY A 121 17.44 15.80 -3.87
CA GLY A 121 16.76 17.09 -3.63
C GLY A 121 16.20 17.28 -2.22
N LEU A 122 16.06 16.23 -1.40
CA LEU A 122 15.51 16.31 -0.03
C LEU A 122 16.56 16.07 1.06
N GLY A 123 17.74 15.53 0.71
CA GLY A 123 18.77 15.19 1.69
C GLY A 123 18.42 13.94 2.53
N PRO A 124 19.05 13.79 3.71
CA PRO A 124 18.80 12.67 4.60
C PRO A 124 17.38 12.68 5.17
N GLN A 125 16.67 11.55 5.02
CA GLN A 125 15.31 11.35 5.52
C GLN A 125 15.28 10.14 6.47
N THR A 126 14.64 10.28 7.62
CA THR A 126 14.41 9.17 8.55
C THR A 126 13.20 8.37 8.11
N ILE A 127 13.34 7.06 8.06
CA ILE A 127 12.26 6.13 7.70
C ILE A 127 11.53 5.67 8.95
N PHE A 128 10.27 6.03 9.06
CA PHE A 128 9.39 5.71 10.19
C PHE A 128 8.61 4.41 9.95
N ALA A 129 9.33 3.28 9.86
CA ALA A 129 8.75 1.96 9.75
C ALA A 129 9.36 0.99 10.77
N ALA A 130 8.57 0.07 11.31
CA ALA A 130 9.10 -0.94 12.24
C ALA A 130 10.01 -1.94 11.52
N VAL A 131 9.63 -2.32 10.31
CA VAL A 131 10.42 -3.23 9.46
C VAL A 131 10.65 -2.57 8.10
N VAL A 132 11.90 -2.42 7.70
CA VAL A 132 12.30 -1.90 6.38
C VAL A 132 12.94 -3.00 5.57
N MET A 133 12.45 -3.21 4.35
CA MET A 133 12.99 -4.16 3.38
C MET A 133 13.53 -3.38 2.17
N ALA A 134 14.84 -3.27 2.06
CA ALA A 134 15.53 -2.48 1.05
C ALA A 134 16.41 -3.34 0.13
N SER A 135 16.05 -4.60 -0.09
CA SER A 135 16.79 -5.52 -0.98
C SER A 135 15.86 -6.57 -1.58
N SER A 136 16.18 -7.03 -2.76
CA SER A 136 15.49 -8.16 -3.40
C SER A 136 15.67 -9.47 -2.62
N GLY A 137 14.73 -10.41 -2.79
CA GLY A 137 14.81 -11.77 -2.28
C GLY A 137 14.63 -11.93 -0.77
N ILE A 138 14.12 -10.92 -0.07
CA ILE A 138 13.80 -10.99 1.36
C ILE A 138 12.54 -11.82 1.58
N ARG A 139 12.56 -12.67 2.62
CA ARG A 139 11.39 -13.38 3.13
C ARG A 139 11.15 -13.00 4.59
N PHE A 140 9.92 -12.66 4.92
CA PHE A 140 9.53 -12.21 6.24
C PHE A 140 8.23 -12.90 6.66
N SER A 141 8.24 -13.66 7.76
CA SER A 141 7.06 -14.42 8.15
C SER A 141 6.95 -14.71 9.65
N GLY A 142 5.71 -14.85 10.13
CA GLY A 142 5.40 -15.37 11.46
C GLY A 142 5.57 -14.37 12.61
N PHE A 143 5.56 -13.07 12.32
CA PHE A 143 5.69 -12.00 13.32
C PHE A 143 4.36 -11.35 13.69
N LYS A 144 4.29 -10.81 14.91
CA LYS A 144 3.47 -9.64 15.18
C LYS A 144 4.37 -8.41 14.99
N VAL A 145 3.90 -7.40 14.23
CA VAL A 145 4.54 -6.09 14.05
C VAL A 145 3.58 -5.03 14.55
N THR A 146 4.03 -4.19 15.49
CA THR A 146 3.12 -3.27 16.19
C THR A 146 3.80 -2.00 16.65
N HIS A 147 3.01 -0.94 16.85
CA HIS A 147 3.40 0.36 17.39
C HIS A 147 4.50 1.07 16.58
N ALA A 148 4.55 0.84 15.26
CA ALA A 148 5.37 1.65 14.38
C ALA A 148 4.91 3.11 14.44
N GLN A 149 5.85 4.06 14.36
CA GLN A 149 5.53 5.49 14.28
C GLN A 149 4.97 5.89 12.92
N GLY A 150 5.22 5.10 11.91
CA GLY A 150 4.65 5.17 10.58
C GLY A 150 4.26 3.77 10.13
N GLU A 151 4.90 3.27 9.09
CA GLU A 151 4.61 1.97 8.49
C GLU A 151 4.87 0.78 9.41
N GLY A 152 4.00 -0.20 9.43
CA GLY A 152 4.31 -1.48 10.07
C GLY A 152 5.46 -2.18 9.35
N ILE A 153 5.30 -2.42 8.04
CA ILE A 153 6.29 -3.04 7.16
C ILE A 153 6.39 -2.23 5.87
N LEU A 154 7.58 -1.68 5.60
CA LEU A 154 7.90 -1.00 4.35
C LEU A 154 8.82 -1.86 3.50
N ALA A 155 8.44 -2.18 2.27
CA ALA A 155 9.34 -2.70 1.25
C ALA A 155 9.54 -1.63 0.17
N ALA A 156 10.76 -1.12 0.05
CA ALA A 156 11.03 0.04 -0.79
C ALA A 156 12.30 -0.12 -1.64
N GLY A 157 12.16 0.22 -2.92
CA GLY A 157 13.25 0.29 -3.88
C GLY A 157 14.10 1.55 -3.73
N LEU A 158 14.72 1.75 -2.57
CA LEU A 158 15.44 2.99 -2.20
C LEU A 158 16.69 3.28 -3.06
N GLY A 159 17.19 2.32 -3.78
CA GLY A 159 18.32 2.46 -4.71
C GLY A 159 18.02 1.91 -6.11
N GLY A 160 16.75 1.76 -6.43
CA GLY A 160 16.22 1.14 -7.64
C GLY A 160 15.26 0.00 -7.30
N GLU A 161 14.52 -0.49 -8.29
CA GLU A 161 13.52 -1.53 -8.12
C GLU A 161 14.05 -2.78 -7.38
N ILE A 162 13.30 -3.26 -6.40
CA ILE A 162 13.57 -4.52 -5.71
C ILE A 162 12.50 -5.56 -6.04
N SER A 163 12.85 -6.85 -5.97
CA SER A 163 11.96 -7.91 -6.41
C SER A 163 12.07 -9.19 -5.58
N GLY A 164 11.09 -10.09 -5.75
CA GLY A 164 11.11 -11.39 -5.08
C GLY A 164 10.94 -11.31 -3.56
N ILE A 165 10.29 -10.27 -3.08
CA ILE A 165 9.91 -10.10 -1.67
C ILE A 165 8.79 -11.08 -1.32
N SER A 166 8.87 -11.69 -0.14
CA SER A 166 7.79 -12.52 0.40
C SER A 166 7.43 -12.06 1.81
N ILE A 167 6.23 -11.52 2.00
CA ILE A 167 5.68 -11.12 3.30
C ILE A 167 4.50 -12.04 3.59
N SER A 168 4.62 -12.92 4.60
CA SER A 168 3.57 -13.92 4.79
C SER A 168 3.31 -14.31 6.24
N HIS A 169 2.03 -14.58 6.56
CA HIS A 169 1.60 -15.09 7.87
C HIS A 169 2.05 -14.19 9.04
N ASN A 170 1.99 -12.88 8.86
CA ASN A 170 2.25 -11.90 9.91
C ASN A 170 0.94 -11.31 10.44
N ALA A 171 0.95 -10.87 11.68
CA ALA A 171 -0.04 -9.95 12.23
C ALA A 171 0.58 -8.56 12.30
N VAL A 172 0.12 -7.65 11.45
CA VAL A 172 0.61 -6.27 11.38
C VAL A 172 -0.51 -5.38 11.89
N VAL A 173 -0.38 -4.93 13.14
CA VAL A 173 -1.50 -4.35 13.86
C VAL A 173 -1.07 -3.18 14.76
N ASP A 174 -1.98 -2.25 14.97
CA ASP A 174 -1.79 -1.11 15.87
C ASP A 174 -0.55 -0.27 15.48
N ASN A 175 -0.35 -0.05 14.17
CA ASN A 175 0.72 0.82 13.68
C ASN A 175 0.12 2.17 13.28
N ASP A 176 0.88 3.23 13.50
CA ASP A 176 0.50 4.63 13.42
C ASP A 176 -1.01 4.86 13.49
N LEU A 177 -1.55 4.99 14.68
CA LEU A 177 -2.97 5.31 14.85
C LEU A 177 -3.28 6.76 14.44
N GLY A 178 -2.40 7.36 13.67
CA GLY A 178 -2.48 8.50 12.77
C GLY A 178 -2.74 9.84 13.43
N PHE A 179 -3.56 9.85 14.41
CA PHE A 179 -4.00 11.07 15.08
C PHE A 179 -3.22 11.39 16.35
N GLY A 180 -2.34 10.53 16.78
CA GLY A 180 -1.67 10.66 18.06
C GLY A 180 -0.16 10.73 17.98
N VAL A 181 0.44 10.40 16.87
CA VAL A 181 1.88 10.59 16.70
C VAL A 181 2.10 12.00 16.18
N PRO A 182 2.60 12.93 17.02
CA PRO A 182 3.07 14.20 16.50
C PRO A 182 4.22 13.86 15.56
N THR A 183 3.99 13.91 14.27
CA THR A 183 5.05 13.77 13.27
C THR A 183 5.59 15.12 12.78
N PRO A 184 5.99 16.04 13.68
CA PRO A 184 6.62 17.29 13.25
C PRO A 184 7.96 17.03 12.57
N LYS A 185 8.35 15.76 12.42
CA LYS A 185 9.65 15.33 11.90
C LYS A 185 9.57 14.20 10.88
N SER A 186 8.41 13.71 10.55
CA SER A 186 8.26 12.77 9.45
C SER A 186 8.52 13.54 8.16
N THR A 187 9.64 13.30 7.58
CA THR A 187 10.03 13.80 6.27
C THR A 187 9.94 12.67 5.24
N TYR A 188 9.21 11.64 5.59
CA TYR A 188 8.95 10.54 4.71
C TYR A 188 8.00 10.97 3.59
N PHE A 189 8.10 10.41 2.39
CA PHE A 189 7.46 10.91 1.16
C PHE A 189 5.97 11.15 1.30
N GLU A 190 5.29 10.36 2.11
CA GLU A 190 3.86 10.38 2.26
C GLU A 190 3.41 10.93 3.58
N CYS A 191 4.29 10.92 4.59
CA CYS A 191 4.04 11.41 5.92
C CYS A 191 4.46 12.86 6.08
N GLN A 192 3.98 13.75 5.22
CA GLN A 192 4.27 15.17 5.31
C GLN A 192 3.37 15.87 6.34
N PRO A 193 3.91 16.71 7.23
CA PRO A 193 3.14 17.30 8.34
C PRO A 193 2.08 18.33 7.91
N ASN A 194 1.99 18.71 6.65
CA ASN A 194 1.16 19.79 6.17
C ASN A 194 0.30 19.40 4.98
N GLY A 195 -0.88 18.88 5.21
CA GLY A 195 -1.94 18.85 4.21
C GLY A 195 -2.18 17.52 3.53
N GLN A 196 -1.67 16.45 4.09
CA GLN A 196 -2.04 15.11 3.65
C GLN A 196 -3.28 14.60 4.38
N ILE A 197 -3.99 13.72 3.73
CA ILE A 197 -5.10 13.03 4.33
C ILE A 197 -4.55 12.17 5.46
N PRO A 198 -5.17 12.22 6.64
CA PRO A 198 -4.87 11.26 7.69
C PRO A 198 -5.01 9.84 7.14
N GLY A 199 -3.94 9.04 7.18
CA GLY A 199 -3.98 7.67 6.69
C GLY A 199 -2.87 7.32 5.69
N ASP A 200 -2.37 8.29 4.91
CA ASP A 200 -1.24 8.05 4.00
C ASP A 200 0.09 7.72 4.71
N CYS A 201 0.08 7.67 6.02
CA CYS A 201 1.19 7.28 6.86
C CYS A 201 0.70 6.30 7.90
N GLY A 202 1.35 5.18 8.03
CA GLY A 202 1.01 4.19 9.05
C GLY A 202 0.17 3.07 8.50
N GLU A 203 0.40 2.77 7.25
CA GLU A 203 -0.11 1.53 6.69
C GLU A 203 0.52 0.33 7.38
N GLY A 204 -0.28 -0.72 7.47
CA GLY A 204 0.23 -1.99 7.97
C GLY A 204 1.37 -2.49 7.07
N ILE A 205 1.17 -2.51 5.75
CA ILE A 205 2.18 -2.97 4.78
C ILE A 205 2.22 -2.02 3.59
N HIS A 206 3.40 -1.45 3.31
CA HIS A 206 3.64 -0.59 2.16
C HIS A 206 4.67 -1.18 1.19
N LEU A 207 4.37 -1.14 -0.11
CA LEU A 207 5.24 -1.53 -1.21
C LEU A 207 5.45 -0.35 -2.15
N THR A 208 6.70 0.07 -2.39
CA THR A 208 7.05 1.09 -3.37
C THR A 208 8.34 0.75 -4.12
N GLY A 209 8.34 0.82 -5.44
CA GLY A 209 9.47 0.34 -6.25
C GLY A 209 9.70 -1.17 -6.12
N VAL A 210 8.63 -1.97 -6.05
CA VAL A 210 8.67 -3.40 -5.77
C VAL A 210 8.02 -4.18 -6.90
N ALA A 211 8.71 -5.22 -7.41
CA ALA A 211 8.18 -6.07 -8.46
C ALA A 211 8.24 -7.57 -8.13
N PHE A 212 7.43 -8.38 -8.81
CA PHE A 212 7.43 -9.85 -8.74
C PHE A 212 7.43 -10.41 -7.31
N SER A 213 6.65 -9.79 -6.43
CA SER A 213 6.64 -10.06 -4.99
C SER A 213 5.30 -10.63 -4.52
N SER A 214 5.26 -11.16 -3.32
CA SER A 214 4.12 -11.90 -2.80
C SER A 214 3.81 -11.55 -1.36
N ILE A 215 2.62 -11.02 -1.13
CA ILE A 215 2.08 -10.64 0.19
C ILE A 215 0.89 -11.54 0.49
N LYS A 216 1.08 -12.55 1.37
CA LYS A 216 0.08 -13.62 1.51
C LYS A 216 -0.23 -14.00 2.94
N GLY A 217 -1.52 -14.22 3.24
CA GLY A 217 -1.97 -14.79 4.51
C GLY A 217 -1.63 -13.92 5.72
N ASN A 218 -1.51 -12.61 5.55
CA ASN A 218 -1.29 -11.69 6.65
C ASN A 218 -2.62 -11.23 7.25
N PHE A 219 -2.61 -10.95 8.53
CA PHE A 219 -3.63 -10.21 9.24
C PHE A 219 -3.16 -8.77 9.41
N VAL A 220 -3.82 -7.83 8.73
CA VAL A 220 -3.48 -6.40 8.71
C VAL A 220 -4.67 -5.61 9.25
N ALA A 221 -4.55 -5.14 10.48
CA ALA A 221 -5.70 -4.56 11.14
C ALA A 221 -5.32 -3.49 12.18
N PHE A 222 -6.23 -2.56 12.41
CA PHE A 222 -6.12 -1.52 13.43
C PHE A 222 -4.89 -0.61 13.24
N ASN A 223 -4.43 -0.48 11.99
CA ASN A 223 -3.46 0.52 11.57
C ASN A 223 -4.20 1.78 11.12
N SER A 224 -3.50 2.84 10.75
CA SER A 224 -4.14 3.97 10.05
C SER A 224 -4.69 3.52 8.70
N GLY A 225 -3.85 3.00 7.83
CA GLY A 225 -4.24 2.33 6.59
C GLY A 225 -3.93 0.84 6.57
N GLY A 226 -4.45 0.12 5.60
CA GLY A 226 -4.25 -1.32 5.48
C GLY A 226 -2.97 -1.68 4.73
N MET A 227 -3.04 -1.67 3.40
CA MET A 227 -1.92 -1.95 2.51
C MET A 227 -1.81 -0.88 1.43
N LEU A 228 -0.62 -0.33 1.23
CA LEU A 228 -0.31 0.66 0.21
C LEU A 228 0.61 0.04 -0.85
N ILE A 229 0.27 0.19 -2.12
CA ILE A 229 1.04 -0.27 -3.27
C ILE A 229 1.23 0.92 -4.19
N SER A 230 2.34 1.61 -4.06
CA SER A 230 2.59 2.91 -4.67
C SER A 230 3.89 2.97 -5.48
N ASP A 231 4.22 4.07 -6.12
CA ASP A 231 5.33 4.17 -7.07
C ASP A 231 6.33 5.32 -6.80
N GLU A 232 6.42 5.81 -5.55
CA GLU A 232 7.31 6.93 -5.20
C GLU A 232 8.78 6.63 -5.49
N THR A 233 9.23 5.40 -5.23
CA THR A 233 10.63 5.00 -5.43
C THR A 233 10.87 4.30 -6.77
N GLY A 234 9.86 4.20 -7.61
CA GLY A 234 9.91 3.55 -8.92
C GLY A 234 8.69 2.67 -9.18
N PRO A 235 8.63 1.98 -10.32
CA PRO A 235 7.47 1.21 -10.69
C PRO A 235 7.18 0.08 -9.68
N THR A 236 5.90 -0.12 -9.37
CA THR A 236 5.44 -1.21 -8.49
C THR A 236 4.49 -2.12 -9.27
N HIS A 237 4.97 -3.30 -9.62
CA HIS A 237 4.28 -4.13 -10.60
C HIS A 237 4.45 -5.63 -10.42
N ASN A 238 3.58 -6.42 -11.07
CA ASN A 238 3.60 -7.88 -11.06
C ASN A 238 3.63 -8.50 -9.65
N ASN A 239 3.07 -7.82 -8.66
CA ASN A 239 2.97 -8.32 -7.29
C ASN A 239 1.66 -9.09 -7.09
N VAL A 240 1.67 -10.04 -6.16
CA VAL A 240 0.48 -10.83 -5.78
C VAL A 240 0.15 -10.59 -4.31
N ILE A 241 -0.96 -9.93 -4.07
CA ILE A 241 -1.55 -9.67 -2.76
C ILE A 241 -2.71 -10.65 -2.57
N ALA A 242 -2.54 -11.72 -1.77
CA ALA A 242 -3.50 -12.80 -1.77
C ALA A 242 -3.81 -13.42 -0.39
N GLY A 243 -5.08 -13.72 -0.13
CA GLY A 243 -5.49 -14.45 1.07
C GLY A 243 -5.21 -13.70 2.37
N ASN A 244 -5.12 -12.37 2.33
CA ASN A 244 -4.94 -11.56 3.52
C ASN A 244 -6.30 -11.20 4.13
N LEU A 245 -6.33 -11.01 5.44
CA LEU A 245 -7.43 -10.35 6.15
C LEU A 245 -7.00 -8.91 6.47
N VAL A 246 -7.65 -7.94 5.82
CA VAL A 246 -7.38 -6.50 5.96
C VAL A 246 -8.62 -5.85 6.53
N THR A 247 -8.60 -5.47 7.81
CA THR A 247 -9.83 -5.08 8.49
C THR A 247 -9.63 -4.07 9.60
N GLY A 248 -10.57 -3.15 9.74
CA GLY A 248 -10.60 -2.21 10.87
C GLY A 248 -9.43 -1.23 10.88
N ASN A 249 -8.81 -0.96 9.74
CA ASN A 249 -7.84 0.12 9.63
C ASN A 249 -8.58 1.45 9.67
N ALA A 250 -8.08 2.39 10.50
CA ALA A 250 -8.95 3.41 11.06
C ALA A 250 -9.30 4.53 10.07
N THR A 251 -8.33 5.01 9.30
CA THR A 251 -8.44 6.31 8.63
C THR A 251 -8.34 6.25 7.12
N ASP A 252 -7.85 5.15 6.56
CA ASP A 252 -7.67 4.98 5.12
C ASP A 252 -8.19 3.61 4.63
N CYS A 253 -7.96 3.35 3.36
CA CYS A 253 -8.45 2.19 2.63
C CYS A 253 -7.91 0.85 3.17
N GLY A 254 -8.60 -0.22 2.81
CA GLY A 254 -8.08 -1.57 3.05
C GLY A 254 -6.86 -1.88 2.19
N ILE A 255 -6.96 -1.69 0.87
CA ILE A 255 -5.85 -1.86 -0.07
C ILE A 255 -5.86 -0.70 -1.05
N THR A 256 -4.83 0.12 -1.00
CA THR A 256 -4.69 1.31 -1.83
C THR A 256 -3.63 1.07 -2.91
N MET A 257 -3.95 1.43 -4.14
CA MET A 257 -3.02 1.43 -5.28
C MET A 257 -2.98 2.82 -5.90
N PRO A 258 -2.22 3.77 -5.34
CA PRO A 258 -2.11 5.11 -5.89
C PRO A 258 -0.90 5.23 -6.81
N GLY A 259 -1.06 6.04 -7.87
CA GLY A 259 0.07 6.56 -8.65
C GLY A 259 0.47 7.91 -8.07
N HIS A 260 1.65 8.00 -7.49
CA HIS A 260 2.21 9.22 -6.90
C HIS A 260 3.31 9.83 -7.75
N ASN A 261 3.99 9.02 -8.57
CA ASN A 261 5.09 9.51 -9.39
C ASN A 261 4.57 10.12 -10.71
N SER A 262 4.70 11.43 -10.82
CA SER A 262 4.26 12.21 -12.00
C SER A 262 5.04 11.93 -13.30
N ASN A 263 6.04 11.04 -13.27
CA ASN A 263 6.78 10.62 -14.46
C ASN A 263 6.28 9.25 -15.00
N ALA A 264 5.18 8.73 -14.49
CA ALA A 264 4.58 7.50 -15.01
C ALA A 264 4.01 7.68 -16.45
N LEU A 265 3.71 8.92 -16.82
CA LEU A 265 3.32 9.28 -18.19
C LEU A 265 4.28 10.34 -18.77
N ASP A 266 4.57 10.24 -20.06
CA ASP A 266 5.28 11.31 -20.78
C ASP A 266 4.36 12.50 -21.10
N ALA A 267 4.93 13.57 -21.66
CA ALA A 267 4.19 14.79 -22.03
C ALA A 267 3.10 14.57 -23.09
N LYS A 268 3.01 13.38 -23.69
CA LYS A 268 1.97 12.99 -24.64
C LYS A 268 0.94 12.02 -24.01
N GLY A 269 1.11 11.68 -22.74
CA GLY A 269 0.27 10.73 -22.03
C GLY A 269 0.62 9.25 -22.28
N ASN A 270 1.80 8.95 -22.82
CA ASN A 270 2.23 7.57 -22.99
C ASN A 270 2.86 7.04 -21.68
N ARG A 271 2.53 5.81 -21.33
CA ARG A 271 3.05 5.10 -20.15
C ARG A 271 4.57 4.95 -20.21
N GLN A 272 5.23 5.14 -19.07
CA GLN A 272 6.66 5.00 -18.84
C GLN A 272 6.96 3.87 -17.84
N PRO A 273 6.65 2.60 -18.17
CA PRO A 273 6.64 1.51 -17.19
C PRO A 273 8.00 1.20 -16.58
N SER A 274 9.10 1.62 -17.19
CA SER A 274 10.46 1.50 -16.62
C SER A 274 10.83 2.65 -15.69
N VAL A 275 9.98 3.66 -15.57
CA VAL A 275 10.23 4.84 -14.73
C VAL A 275 9.34 4.82 -13.51
N ALA A 276 8.02 4.64 -13.70
CA ALA A 276 7.03 4.68 -12.63
C ALA A 276 5.71 4.03 -13.07
N GLY A 277 4.76 3.99 -12.15
CA GLY A 277 3.42 3.47 -12.31
C GLY A 277 3.15 2.25 -11.44
N VAL A 278 1.87 2.05 -11.11
CA VAL A 278 1.38 0.89 -10.35
C VAL A 278 0.59 0.01 -11.32
N TYR A 279 1.17 -1.12 -11.75
CA TYR A 279 0.57 -1.90 -12.84
C TYR A 279 0.79 -3.41 -12.74
N ASP A 280 -0.04 -4.18 -13.43
CA ASP A 280 0.01 -5.65 -13.49
C ASP A 280 0.01 -6.34 -12.10
N ASN A 281 -0.45 -5.66 -11.05
CA ASN A 281 -0.60 -6.27 -9.74
C ASN A 281 -1.91 -7.07 -9.64
N VAL A 282 -1.88 -8.14 -8.84
CA VAL A 282 -3.03 -9.02 -8.62
C VAL A 282 -3.43 -9.02 -7.16
N VAL A 283 -4.58 -8.45 -6.84
CA VAL A 283 -5.22 -8.46 -5.52
C VAL A 283 -6.31 -9.52 -5.53
N ARG A 284 -6.08 -10.67 -4.86
CA ARG A 284 -7.01 -11.79 -4.98
C ARG A 284 -7.27 -12.55 -3.69
N ASN A 285 -8.52 -13.02 -3.56
CA ASN A 285 -8.94 -13.89 -2.45
C ASN A 285 -8.63 -13.28 -1.05
N ASN A 286 -8.66 -11.95 -0.94
CA ASN A 286 -8.53 -11.26 0.34
C ASN A 286 -9.92 -11.02 0.94
N VAL A 287 -9.96 -10.85 2.25
CA VAL A 287 -11.11 -10.32 2.99
C VAL A 287 -10.76 -8.90 3.40
N VAL A 288 -11.52 -7.91 2.90
CA VAL A 288 -11.23 -6.48 3.07
C VAL A 288 -12.48 -5.82 3.66
N THR A 289 -12.45 -5.53 4.95
CA THR A 289 -13.68 -5.14 5.65
C THR A 289 -13.45 -4.05 6.70
N ASN A 290 -14.47 -3.19 6.86
CA ASN A 290 -14.54 -2.19 7.94
C ASN A 290 -13.32 -1.25 8.00
N ASN A 291 -12.78 -0.84 6.85
CA ASN A 291 -11.67 0.11 6.80
C ASN A 291 -12.21 1.54 6.63
N GLY A 292 -11.44 2.54 7.08
CA GLY A 292 -11.71 3.96 6.92
C GLY A 292 -12.74 4.55 7.86
N GLN A 293 -13.20 3.83 8.89
CA GLN A 293 -14.35 4.25 9.73
C GLN A 293 -14.12 5.53 10.55
N GLN A 294 -12.89 6.02 10.63
CA GLN A 294 -12.54 7.27 11.34
C GLN A 294 -11.97 8.33 10.37
N GLY A 295 -11.98 8.06 9.08
CA GLY A 295 -11.47 8.93 8.03
C GLY A 295 -12.21 8.65 6.72
N GLU A 296 -11.47 8.34 5.67
CA GLU A 296 -11.98 7.97 4.35
C GLU A 296 -11.30 6.71 3.85
N GLY A 297 -12.02 5.61 3.74
CA GLY A 297 -11.41 4.38 3.31
C GLY A 297 -12.31 3.49 2.45
N ALA A 298 -11.92 3.29 1.20
CA ALA A 298 -12.49 2.27 0.34
C ALA A 298 -12.02 0.86 0.73
N GLY A 299 -12.70 -0.17 0.26
CA GLY A 299 -12.17 -1.52 0.40
C GLY A 299 -10.90 -1.68 -0.43
N VAL A 300 -10.98 -1.41 -1.73
CA VAL A 300 -9.83 -1.35 -2.65
C VAL A 300 -9.89 -0.05 -3.44
N LEU A 301 -8.81 0.71 -3.46
CA LEU A 301 -8.72 1.98 -4.18
C LEU A 301 -7.69 1.89 -5.32
N PHE A 302 -8.06 2.41 -6.48
CA PHE A 302 -7.18 2.82 -7.57
C PHE A 302 -7.23 4.34 -7.67
N ALA A 303 -6.15 5.04 -7.40
CA ALA A 303 -6.14 6.49 -7.43
C ALA A 303 -4.94 7.04 -8.18
N ASN A 304 -5.15 8.16 -8.84
CA ASN A 304 -4.06 8.99 -9.34
C ASN A 304 -3.94 10.23 -8.44
N ALA A 305 -2.74 10.58 -8.02
CA ALA A 305 -2.50 11.75 -7.19
C ALA A 305 -2.44 13.05 -7.99
N GLY A 306 -2.42 12.99 -9.31
CA GLY A 306 -2.38 14.15 -10.16
C GLY A 306 -1.77 13.90 -11.54
N PRO A 307 -1.52 14.96 -12.32
CA PRO A 307 -1.01 14.85 -13.68
C PRO A 307 0.29 14.06 -13.78
N GLY A 308 0.38 13.20 -14.80
CA GLY A 308 1.55 12.37 -15.09
C GLY A 308 1.56 11.03 -14.37
N THR A 309 0.62 10.77 -13.47
CA THR A 309 0.53 9.51 -12.70
C THR A 309 -0.27 8.44 -13.44
N ALA A 310 0.01 7.17 -13.15
CA ALA A 310 -0.63 6.05 -13.82
C ALA A 310 -0.79 4.80 -12.93
N VAL A 311 -2.03 4.31 -12.86
CA VAL A 311 -2.39 3.05 -12.19
C VAL A 311 -3.19 2.21 -13.17
N TYR A 312 -2.60 1.18 -13.74
CA TYR A 312 -3.19 0.51 -14.90
C TYR A 312 -2.96 -0.99 -14.94
N ASP A 313 -3.81 -1.70 -15.68
CA ASP A 313 -3.73 -3.14 -15.94
C ASP A 313 -3.71 -4.04 -14.69
N ASN A 314 -4.07 -3.52 -13.50
CA ASN A 314 -4.18 -4.30 -12.28
C ASN A 314 -5.46 -5.16 -12.26
N LEU A 315 -5.43 -6.25 -11.47
CA LEU A 315 -6.54 -7.18 -11.33
C LEU A 315 -6.97 -7.35 -9.88
N VAL A 316 -8.21 -6.99 -9.56
CA VAL A 316 -8.90 -7.28 -8.29
C VAL A 316 -9.86 -8.43 -8.51
N LYS A 317 -9.56 -9.63 -7.94
CA LYS A 317 -10.32 -10.86 -8.25
C LYS A 317 -10.63 -11.72 -7.04
N GLY A 318 -11.88 -12.15 -6.92
CA GLY A 318 -12.29 -13.17 -5.94
C GLY A 318 -12.16 -12.72 -4.48
N ASN A 319 -12.17 -11.41 -4.23
CA ASN A 319 -12.11 -10.88 -2.87
C ASN A 319 -13.52 -10.79 -2.26
N PHE A 320 -13.60 -10.83 -0.93
CA PHE A 320 -14.77 -10.42 -0.17
C PHE A 320 -14.54 -9.00 0.37
N ILE A 321 -15.40 -8.06 0.01
CA ILE A 321 -15.23 -6.63 0.33
C ILE A 321 -16.54 -6.10 0.93
N ALA A 322 -16.52 -5.65 2.19
CA ALA A 322 -17.75 -5.16 2.84
C ALA A 322 -17.46 -4.27 4.05
N GLY A 323 -18.41 -3.39 4.35
CA GLY A 323 -18.39 -2.55 5.56
C GLY A 323 -17.36 -1.43 5.53
N ASN A 324 -16.74 -1.14 4.40
CA ASN A 324 -15.78 -0.05 4.31
C ASN A 324 -16.52 1.29 4.25
N GLU A 325 -15.85 2.33 4.72
CA GLU A 325 -16.44 3.66 4.87
C GLU A 325 -16.82 4.24 3.50
N LEU A 326 -15.93 4.20 2.51
CA LEU A 326 -16.22 4.51 1.10
C LEU A 326 -16.68 3.27 0.30
N ALA A 327 -16.82 3.39 -1.02
CA ALA A 327 -17.26 2.31 -1.88
C ALA A 327 -16.34 1.08 -1.82
N GLY A 328 -16.89 -0.10 -2.07
CA GLY A 328 -16.13 -1.34 -1.96
C GLY A 328 -14.92 -1.40 -2.86
N VAL A 329 -15.06 -0.98 -4.11
CA VAL A 329 -13.94 -0.71 -5.02
C VAL A 329 -14.09 0.67 -5.62
N THR A 330 -13.09 1.51 -5.44
CA THR A 330 -13.11 2.90 -5.89
C THR A 330 -12.01 3.15 -6.92
N PHE A 331 -12.34 3.92 -7.95
CA PHE A 331 -11.40 4.50 -8.90
C PHE A 331 -11.50 6.01 -8.81
N HIS A 332 -10.38 6.70 -8.70
CA HIS A 332 -10.34 8.14 -8.58
C HIS A 332 -9.33 8.76 -9.55
N ALA A 333 -9.81 9.57 -10.50
CA ALA A 333 -8.99 10.40 -11.39
C ALA A 333 -9.56 11.81 -11.46
N HIS A 334 -8.68 12.79 -11.56
CA HIS A 334 -9.02 14.21 -11.44
C HIS A 334 -9.60 14.82 -12.70
N THR A 335 -10.16 16.02 -12.55
CA THR A 335 -10.43 16.94 -13.67
C THR A 335 -9.15 17.71 -13.98
N LEU A 336 -8.51 17.36 -15.09
CA LEU A 336 -7.23 17.94 -15.46
C LEU A 336 -7.37 19.08 -16.48
N PRO A 337 -6.45 20.06 -16.46
CA PRO A 337 -6.30 21.02 -17.54
C PRO A 337 -5.99 20.34 -18.89
N PRO A 338 -6.35 20.97 -20.02
CA PRO A 338 -6.03 20.45 -21.34
C PRO A 338 -4.52 20.17 -21.52
N GLY A 339 -4.19 19.00 -22.08
CA GLY A 339 -2.80 18.56 -22.30
C GLY A 339 -2.13 17.92 -21.10
N MET A 340 -2.82 17.76 -19.99
CA MET A 340 -2.39 16.94 -18.85
C MET A 340 -3.11 15.59 -18.86
N PHE A 341 -2.45 14.56 -18.35
CA PHE A 341 -2.91 13.18 -18.44
C PHE A 341 -2.77 12.45 -17.10
N GLU A 342 -3.72 11.58 -16.82
CA GLU A 342 -3.70 10.53 -15.82
C GLU A 342 -4.16 9.24 -16.49
N ASP A 343 -3.74 8.08 -16.00
CA ASP A 343 -4.20 6.80 -16.56
C ASP A 343 -4.65 5.81 -15.48
N LEU A 344 -5.93 5.47 -15.49
CA LEU A 344 -6.53 4.38 -14.70
C LEU A 344 -7.02 3.23 -15.60
N SER A 345 -6.62 3.20 -16.86
CA SER A 345 -7.19 2.27 -17.84
C SER A 345 -6.60 0.87 -17.75
N GLY A 346 -7.38 -0.12 -18.17
CA GLY A 346 -6.97 -1.53 -18.19
C GLY A 346 -7.19 -2.28 -16.88
N ASN A 347 -7.50 -1.60 -15.78
CA ASN A 347 -7.79 -2.24 -14.50
C ASN A 347 -9.05 -3.10 -14.59
N LYS A 348 -9.04 -4.22 -13.82
CA LYS A 348 -10.08 -5.24 -13.87
C LYS A 348 -10.59 -5.58 -12.47
N VAL A 349 -11.90 -5.55 -12.28
CA VAL A 349 -12.60 -5.98 -11.06
C VAL A 349 -13.48 -7.16 -11.42
N ILE A 350 -13.04 -8.39 -11.07
CA ILE A 350 -13.64 -9.61 -11.63
C ILE A 350 -13.94 -10.63 -10.51
N GLY A 351 -15.19 -11.10 -10.45
CA GLY A 351 -15.58 -12.25 -9.62
C GLY A 351 -15.44 -12.01 -8.13
N ASN A 352 -15.60 -10.77 -7.66
CA ASN A 352 -15.58 -10.43 -6.25
C ASN A 352 -16.96 -10.53 -5.62
N ALA A 353 -17.04 -10.80 -4.32
CA ALA A 353 -18.23 -10.63 -3.51
C ALA A 353 -18.15 -9.28 -2.79
N ILE A 354 -19.02 -8.34 -3.20
CA ILE A 354 -18.98 -6.95 -2.71
C ILE A 354 -20.28 -6.67 -1.96
N GLY A 355 -20.19 -6.61 -0.63
CA GLY A 355 -21.31 -6.36 0.27
C GLY A 355 -21.62 -4.88 0.42
N LYS A 356 -22.28 -4.53 1.53
CA LYS A 356 -22.59 -3.16 1.87
C LYS A 356 -21.30 -2.37 2.13
N ASN A 357 -21.08 -1.30 1.37
CA ASN A 357 -19.96 -0.36 1.52
C ASN A 357 -20.46 1.07 1.35
N ASN A 358 -19.60 2.05 1.51
CA ASN A 358 -19.93 3.47 1.65
C ASN A 358 -20.89 3.68 2.82
N THR A 359 -20.47 3.22 3.99
CA THR A 359 -21.34 3.17 5.17
C THR A 359 -21.41 4.52 5.90
N GLY A 360 -20.43 5.37 5.71
CA GLY A 360 -20.36 6.72 6.24
C GLY A 360 -20.99 7.77 5.33
N GLY A 361 -21.17 7.47 4.04
CA GLY A 361 -21.70 8.40 3.05
C GLY A 361 -20.73 9.52 2.68
N ASP A 362 -19.42 9.25 2.72
CA ASP A 362 -18.35 10.18 2.35
C ASP A 362 -18.44 11.54 3.07
N PRO A 363 -18.22 11.57 4.39
CA PRO A 363 -18.47 12.78 5.20
C PRO A 363 -17.49 13.93 4.94
N LEU A 364 -16.33 13.68 4.33
CA LEU A 364 -15.35 14.73 4.00
C LEU A 364 -15.76 15.49 2.73
N ASP A 365 -16.09 14.77 1.67
CA ASP A 365 -16.56 15.37 0.42
C ASP A 365 -18.04 15.76 0.48
N CYS A 366 -18.81 15.07 1.31
CA CYS A 366 -20.22 15.30 1.48
C CYS A 366 -20.62 15.48 2.97
N PRO A 367 -20.25 16.58 3.61
CA PRO A 367 -20.57 16.80 5.01
C PRO A 367 -22.08 16.90 5.24
N PRO A 368 -22.57 16.50 6.43
CA PRO A 368 -23.98 16.61 6.78
C PRO A 368 -24.58 17.99 6.50
N GLY A 369 -25.71 18.02 5.77
CA GLY A 369 -26.38 19.24 5.36
C GLY A 369 -25.87 19.88 4.08
N SER A 370 -24.92 19.27 3.38
CA SER A 370 -24.52 19.67 2.03
C SER A 370 -25.67 19.43 1.05
N THR A 371 -25.89 20.38 0.14
CA THR A 371 -26.90 20.29 -0.93
C THR A 371 -26.28 20.01 -2.30
N THR A 372 -24.98 19.81 -2.35
CA THR A 372 -24.22 19.65 -3.61
C THR A 372 -23.62 18.26 -3.77
N CYS A 373 -23.93 17.35 -2.85
CA CYS A 373 -23.42 15.98 -2.91
C CYS A 373 -24.00 15.20 -4.08
N SER A 374 -23.15 14.40 -4.68
CA SER A 374 -23.57 13.44 -5.69
C SER A 374 -24.23 12.21 -5.06
N PRO A 375 -25.14 11.52 -5.75
CA PRO A 375 -25.85 10.38 -5.16
C PRO A 375 -24.94 9.27 -4.61
N GLN A 376 -23.79 9.01 -5.23
CA GLN A 376 -22.84 7.99 -4.80
C GLN A 376 -22.16 8.35 -3.47
N ASP A 377 -22.07 9.64 -3.13
CA ASP A 377 -21.46 10.12 -1.89
C ASP A 377 -22.43 10.00 -0.69
N LEU A 378 -23.72 9.84 -0.99
CA LEU A 378 -24.78 9.84 0.03
C LEU A 378 -25.28 8.45 0.40
N VAL A 379 -25.05 7.45 -0.45
CA VAL A 379 -25.65 6.14 -0.30
C VAL A 379 -24.65 5.01 -0.45
N THR A 380 -24.99 3.86 0.12
CA THR A 380 -24.14 2.68 0.00
C THR A 380 -23.90 2.30 -1.45
N THR A 381 -22.63 2.12 -1.80
CA THR A 381 -22.15 1.89 -3.17
C THR A 381 -21.16 0.73 -3.23
N GLY A 382 -21.39 -0.21 -4.13
CA GLY A 382 -20.52 -1.38 -4.30
C GLY A 382 -19.22 -1.05 -5.02
N ILE A 383 -19.32 -0.51 -6.24
CA ILE A 383 -18.17 -0.09 -7.07
C ILE A 383 -18.42 1.33 -7.56
N LEU A 384 -17.42 2.18 -7.40
CA LEU A 384 -17.43 3.56 -7.88
C LEU A 384 -16.27 3.78 -8.85
N VAL A 385 -16.54 4.25 -10.06
CA VAL A 385 -15.49 4.63 -11.02
C VAL A 385 -15.66 6.11 -11.34
N PHE A 386 -14.94 6.93 -10.60
CA PHE A 386 -14.91 8.37 -10.81
C PHE A 386 -13.75 8.75 -11.73
N SER A 387 -14.05 9.61 -12.69
CA SER A 387 -13.06 10.34 -13.46
C SER A 387 -13.62 11.72 -13.81
N GLY A 388 -12.91 12.76 -13.45
CA GLY A 388 -13.31 14.14 -13.68
C GLY A 388 -13.22 14.59 -15.14
N GLY A 389 -12.60 13.83 -16.04
CA GLY A 389 -12.49 14.21 -17.45
C GLY A 389 -11.66 13.27 -18.31
N THR A 390 -10.74 12.55 -17.72
CA THR A 390 -9.92 11.55 -18.43
C THR A 390 -10.77 10.34 -18.83
N LYS A 391 -10.65 9.89 -20.08
CA LYS A 391 -11.32 8.67 -20.54
C LYS A 391 -10.67 7.45 -19.89
N VAL A 392 -11.44 6.73 -19.10
CA VAL A 392 -10.99 5.51 -18.38
C VAL A 392 -11.67 4.29 -18.99
N LYS A 393 -10.87 3.25 -19.29
CA LYS A 393 -11.38 1.96 -19.78
C LYS A 393 -11.13 0.89 -18.72
N VAL A 394 -12.18 0.27 -18.19
CA VAL A 394 -12.09 -0.76 -17.14
C VAL A 394 -12.91 -1.99 -17.50
N THR A 395 -12.64 -3.11 -16.83
CA THR A 395 -13.48 -4.31 -16.91
C THR A 395 -14.09 -4.59 -15.54
N ILE A 396 -15.41 -4.61 -15.45
CA ILE A 396 -16.16 -4.92 -14.22
C ILE A 396 -17.10 -6.09 -14.57
N ALA A 397 -16.72 -7.30 -14.16
CA ALA A 397 -17.39 -8.50 -14.64
C ALA A 397 -17.51 -9.59 -13.56
N PHE A 398 -18.59 -10.37 -13.63
CA PHE A 398 -18.82 -11.55 -12.79
C PHE A 398 -18.79 -11.29 -11.28
N ASN A 399 -18.92 -10.04 -10.82
CA ASN A 399 -19.00 -9.74 -9.42
C ASN A 399 -20.40 -10.04 -8.87
N HIS A 400 -20.48 -10.49 -7.62
CA HIS A 400 -21.72 -10.53 -6.87
C HIS A 400 -21.75 -9.31 -5.94
N ILE A 401 -22.58 -8.32 -6.27
CA ILE A 401 -22.74 -7.08 -5.53
C ILE A 401 -24.07 -7.16 -4.79
N PHE A 402 -24.05 -6.90 -3.47
CA PHE A 402 -25.25 -7.09 -2.66
C PHE A 402 -25.38 -6.09 -1.51
N ASN A 403 -26.62 -5.80 -1.11
CA ASN A 403 -26.97 -4.92 0.01
C ASN A 403 -26.43 -3.48 -0.14
N ASN A 404 -26.43 -2.95 -1.35
CA ASN A 404 -26.07 -1.57 -1.63
C ASN A 404 -27.25 -0.82 -2.27
N ALA A 405 -27.32 0.48 -2.08
CA ALA A 405 -28.27 1.32 -2.81
C ALA A 405 -27.85 1.41 -4.30
N ILE A 406 -26.56 1.64 -4.57
CA ILE A 406 -25.98 1.61 -5.90
C ILE A 406 -25.03 0.42 -6.03
N GLY A 407 -25.21 -0.39 -7.06
CA GLY A 407 -24.32 -1.50 -7.35
C GLY A 407 -23.00 -1.01 -7.95
N ILE A 408 -23.09 -0.36 -9.11
CA ILE A 408 -21.95 0.20 -9.85
C ILE A 408 -22.30 1.63 -10.25
N TRP A 409 -21.47 2.58 -9.89
CA TRP A 409 -21.55 3.96 -10.35
C TRP A 409 -20.39 4.30 -11.28
N LEU A 410 -20.66 4.98 -12.40
CA LEU A 410 -19.66 5.31 -13.44
C LEU A 410 -19.77 6.79 -13.82
N SER A 411 -18.66 7.51 -13.86
CA SER A 411 -18.61 8.83 -14.52
C SER A 411 -18.89 8.70 -16.01
N LYS A 412 -19.40 9.76 -16.62
CA LYS A 412 -19.79 9.83 -18.02
C LYS A 412 -18.68 9.46 -19.01
N VAL A 413 -17.43 9.69 -18.65
CA VAL A 413 -16.24 9.45 -19.49
C VAL A 413 -15.68 8.03 -19.34
N VAL A 414 -16.28 7.20 -18.47
CA VAL A 414 -15.82 5.85 -18.19
C VAL A 414 -16.44 4.84 -19.16
N HIS A 415 -15.61 4.01 -19.75
CA HIS A 415 -16.02 2.87 -20.58
C HIS A 415 -15.77 1.57 -19.82
N ALA A 416 -16.82 0.98 -19.25
CA ALA A 416 -16.74 -0.27 -18.51
C ALA A 416 -17.26 -1.46 -19.35
N ALA A 417 -16.40 -2.45 -19.56
CA ALA A 417 -16.78 -3.71 -20.17
C ALA A 417 -17.30 -4.72 -19.11
N GLY A 418 -18.12 -5.67 -19.52
CA GLY A 418 -18.56 -6.79 -18.68
C GLY A 418 -19.72 -6.48 -17.72
N LEU A 419 -20.25 -5.28 -17.70
CA LEU A 419 -21.26 -4.84 -16.72
C LEU A 419 -22.45 -5.79 -16.57
N ARG A 420 -22.95 -6.37 -17.67
CA ARG A 420 -24.12 -7.26 -17.68
C ARG A 420 -23.87 -8.64 -17.07
N THR A 421 -22.63 -9.00 -16.81
CA THR A 421 -22.26 -10.30 -16.23
C THR A 421 -22.23 -10.27 -14.69
N ASN A 422 -22.42 -9.08 -14.09
CA ASN A 422 -22.47 -8.95 -12.65
C ASN A 422 -23.85 -9.37 -12.10
N LYS A 423 -23.84 -10.00 -10.93
CA LYS A 423 -25.06 -10.37 -10.20
C LYS A 423 -25.33 -9.33 -9.12
N PHE A 424 -26.57 -8.89 -9.02
CA PHE A 424 -27.04 -7.92 -8.00
C PHE A 424 -28.09 -8.58 -7.11
N THR A 425 -27.95 -8.40 -5.78
CA THR A 425 -28.92 -8.90 -4.80
C THR A 425 -29.17 -7.82 -3.74
N ASN A 426 -30.43 -7.43 -3.51
CA ASN A 426 -30.78 -6.29 -2.65
C ASN A 426 -30.00 -5.01 -3.03
N VAL A 427 -30.01 -4.70 -4.32
CA VAL A 427 -29.41 -3.47 -4.87
C VAL A 427 -30.51 -2.66 -5.53
N THR A 428 -30.72 -1.43 -5.08
CA THR A 428 -31.81 -0.58 -5.59
C THR A 428 -31.54 -0.14 -7.02
N THR A 429 -30.32 0.34 -7.29
CA THR A 429 -29.89 0.77 -8.61
C THR A 429 -28.68 -0.06 -9.03
N PRO A 430 -28.85 -1.12 -9.83
CA PRO A 430 -27.76 -2.01 -10.21
C PRO A 430 -26.58 -1.28 -10.87
N ILE A 431 -26.87 -0.39 -11.83
CA ILE A 431 -25.86 0.40 -12.54
C ILE A 431 -26.40 1.84 -12.68
N SER A 432 -25.59 2.80 -12.26
CA SER A 432 -25.85 4.23 -12.39
C SER A 432 -24.74 4.89 -13.21
N ALA A 433 -25.10 5.77 -14.11
CA ALA A 433 -24.16 6.64 -14.82
C ALA A 433 -24.27 8.05 -14.24
N GLY A 434 -23.14 8.67 -13.92
CA GLY A 434 -23.08 10.05 -13.51
C GLY A 434 -23.52 11.00 -14.66
N ASN A 435 -24.07 12.15 -14.29
CA ASN A 435 -24.49 13.21 -15.21
C ASN A 435 -23.31 13.93 -15.84
#